data_283eeb21bf2e1b0d0d1c6c3d80505e37
#
_entry.id   283eeb21bf2e1b0d0d1c6c3d80505e37
#
_cell.length_a   1.000
_cell.length_b   1.000
_cell.length_c   1.000
_cell.angle_alpha   90.00
_cell.angle_beta   90.00
_cell.angle_gamma   90.00
#
_symmetry.space_group_name_H-M   'P 1'
#
loop_
_entity.id
_entity.type
_entity.pdbx_description
1 polymer ?
#
loop_
_entity_poly.entity_id
_entity_poly.type
_entity_poly.pdbx_seq_one_letter_code
_entity_poly.pdbx_strand_id
1 'polypeptide(L)'
;MSSPQETWLVTGASGCIGAWTVLTLVKEGAEVVALDRGTANDRLRLIGGDELKPARAVDVDIRDLGGLERVLAENAVTHVVHLAALQAPFCKADPARGAEVNVAGTTNLFEAARRHGLRAPIAYASSAAVYDAAGETFTPTTIYGVYKIANEGSARLYWQESQVASVGLRPLVVYGGGRDSGMTAAPTQAMAAVARGEPFNIPFGGSTQLQYGADAARAFIDAARRPATGAEVYNMRGPDVSMAEIVAAIEDAAPGARVTFDDVALPFASRLPEPWFEMPVTPLAEGVATTVELYRRAAQPAAVD
;
A
#
# COMPACT_ATOMS: atom_id res chain seq x y z
N MET A 1 -29.06 -15.55 -9.00
CA MET A 1 -27.79 -16.26 -9.17
C MET A 1 -26.83 -15.60 -8.23
N SER A 2 -26.27 -16.30 -7.23
CA SER A 2 -25.23 -15.75 -6.37
C SER A 2 -24.03 -15.40 -7.25
N SER A 3 -23.49 -14.21 -7.08
CA SER A 3 -22.22 -13.83 -7.73
C SER A 3 -21.17 -14.92 -7.43
N PRO A 4 -20.31 -15.28 -8.38
CA PRO A 4 -19.24 -16.23 -8.09
C PRO A 4 -18.42 -15.72 -6.90
N GLN A 5 -18.10 -16.62 -5.97
CA GLN A 5 -17.35 -16.30 -4.77
C GLN A 5 -15.96 -15.79 -5.17
N GLU A 6 -15.62 -14.57 -4.74
CA GLU A 6 -14.31 -13.98 -5.00
C GLU A 6 -13.30 -14.54 -3.98
N THR A 7 -12.20 -15.10 -4.48
CA THR A 7 -11.03 -15.47 -3.66
C THR A 7 -9.86 -14.56 -4.02
N TRP A 8 -9.36 -13.86 -3.05
CA TRP A 8 -8.36 -12.82 -3.20
C TRP A 8 -6.99 -13.25 -2.72
N LEU A 9 -5.97 -13.05 -3.53
CA LEU A 9 -4.58 -13.07 -3.08
C LEU A 9 -4.11 -11.64 -2.86
N VAL A 10 -3.70 -11.33 -1.62
CA VAL A 10 -3.04 -10.08 -1.27
C VAL A 10 -1.59 -10.38 -0.92
N THR A 11 -0.65 -9.97 -1.76
CA THR A 11 0.79 -10.10 -1.45
C THR A 11 1.29 -8.83 -0.77
N GLY A 12 2.23 -8.96 0.16
CA GLY A 12 2.61 -7.85 1.04
C GLY A 12 1.50 -7.53 2.05
N ALA A 13 0.73 -8.55 2.43
CA ALA A 13 -0.44 -8.45 3.28
C ALA A 13 -0.15 -7.84 4.66
N SER A 14 1.06 -8.04 5.20
CA SER A 14 1.52 -7.45 6.46
C SER A 14 2.06 -6.02 6.31
N GLY A 15 2.06 -5.45 5.08
CA GLY A 15 2.37 -4.05 4.83
C GLY A 15 1.22 -3.11 5.24
N CYS A 16 1.46 -1.79 5.24
CA CYS A 16 0.42 -0.80 5.58
C CYS A 16 -0.82 -0.96 4.68
N ILE A 17 -0.69 -0.73 3.37
CA ILE A 17 -1.82 -0.84 2.44
C ILE A 17 -2.36 -2.29 2.41
N GLY A 18 -1.47 -3.29 2.49
CA GLY A 18 -1.86 -4.70 2.50
C GLY A 18 -2.79 -5.06 3.65
N ALA A 19 -2.51 -4.61 4.85
CA ALA A 19 -3.34 -4.86 6.02
C ALA A 19 -4.73 -4.21 5.90
N TRP A 20 -4.81 -2.98 5.39
CA TRP A 20 -6.08 -2.33 5.07
C TRP A 20 -6.85 -3.06 3.96
N THR A 21 -6.15 -3.58 2.94
CA THR A 21 -6.76 -4.37 1.86
C THR A 21 -7.37 -5.66 2.40
N VAL A 22 -6.62 -6.40 3.23
CA VAL A 22 -7.12 -7.63 3.87
C VAL A 22 -8.34 -7.33 4.74
N LEU A 23 -8.29 -6.29 5.60
CA LEU A 23 -9.42 -5.90 6.45
C LEU A 23 -10.67 -5.55 5.61
N THR A 24 -10.49 -4.75 4.57
CA THR A 24 -11.60 -4.33 3.72
C THR A 24 -12.27 -5.52 3.05
N LEU A 25 -11.49 -6.43 2.47
CA LEU A 25 -12.02 -7.63 1.81
C LEU A 25 -12.71 -8.59 2.78
N VAL A 26 -12.15 -8.79 3.99
CA VAL A 26 -12.77 -9.60 5.04
C VAL A 26 -14.11 -9.00 5.48
N LYS A 27 -14.19 -7.69 5.64
CA LYS A 27 -15.46 -6.99 5.97
C LYS A 27 -16.50 -7.10 4.86
N GLU A 28 -16.08 -7.23 3.61
CA GLU A 28 -16.97 -7.51 2.48
C GLU A 28 -17.40 -8.98 2.38
N GLY A 29 -16.87 -9.86 3.22
CA GLY A 29 -17.17 -11.30 3.21
C GLY A 29 -16.42 -12.08 2.13
N ALA A 30 -15.36 -11.52 1.53
CA ALA A 30 -14.55 -12.21 0.55
C ALA A 30 -13.61 -13.23 1.23
N GLU A 31 -13.25 -14.30 0.49
CA GLU A 31 -12.17 -15.18 0.91
C GLU A 31 -10.81 -14.53 0.62
N VAL A 32 -9.94 -14.44 1.63
CA VAL A 32 -8.65 -13.74 1.52
C VAL A 32 -7.50 -14.65 1.86
N VAL A 33 -6.56 -14.76 0.93
CA VAL A 33 -5.23 -15.36 1.12
C VAL A 33 -4.23 -14.21 1.34
N ALA A 34 -3.81 -14.04 2.58
CA ALA A 34 -2.87 -13.00 3.00
C ALA A 34 -1.44 -13.53 2.91
N LEU A 35 -0.74 -13.23 1.83
CA LEU A 35 0.62 -13.70 1.56
C LEU A 35 1.64 -12.64 1.98
N ASP A 36 2.59 -13.06 2.82
CA ASP A 36 3.78 -12.27 3.16
C ASP A 36 4.93 -13.21 3.52
N ARG A 37 6.10 -12.65 3.82
CA ARG A 37 7.22 -13.39 4.40
C ARG A 37 7.13 -13.39 5.93
N GLY A 38 7.09 -14.56 6.51
CA GLY A 38 6.93 -14.75 7.96
C GLY A 38 5.50 -14.55 8.43
N THR A 39 5.30 -14.75 9.71
CA THR A 39 3.98 -14.73 10.36
C THR A 39 3.75 -13.47 11.20
N ALA A 40 4.62 -12.47 11.11
CA ALA A 40 4.47 -11.23 11.87
C ALA A 40 3.27 -10.43 11.35
N ASN A 41 2.22 -10.36 12.15
CA ASN A 41 0.94 -9.73 11.77
C ASN A 41 0.64 -8.49 12.60
N ASP A 42 1.67 -7.77 13.08
CA ASP A 42 1.47 -6.64 14.02
C ASP A 42 0.61 -5.53 13.42
N ARG A 43 0.81 -5.19 12.13
CA ARG A 43 -0.04 -4.20 11.45
C ARG A 43 -1.45 -4.72 11.20
N LEU A 44 -1.60 -6.00 10.86
CA LEU A 44 -2.91 -6.63 10.74
C LEU A 44 -3.66 -6.59 12.08
N ARG A 45 -2.99 -6.94 13.18
CA ARG A 45 -3.57 -6.86 14.54
C ARG A 45 -3.92 -5.43 14.93
N LEU A 46 -3.01 -4.48 14.65
CA LEU A 46 -3.26 -3.07 14.92
C LEU A 46 -4.52 -2.56 14.21
N ILE A 47 -4.69 -2.90 12.92
CA ILE A 47 -5.73 -2.35 12.07
C ILE A 47 -7.07 -3.08 12.25
N GLY A 48 -7.06 -4.39 12.32
CA GLY A 48 -8.29 -5.21 12.28
C GLY A 48 -8.51 -6.12 13.48
N GLY A 49 -7.50 -6.32 14.34
CA GLY A 49 -7.65 -7.18 15.51
C GLY A 49 -8.24 -8.55 15.16
N ASP A 50 -9.26 -8.95 15.89
CA ASP A 50 -9.95 -10.23 15.72
C ASP A 50 -10.82 -10.32 14.45
N GLU A 51 -11.17 -9.20 13.84
CA GLU A 51 -11.95 -9.18 12.59
C GLU A 51 -11.20 -9.85 11.43
N LEU A 52 -9.87 -10.01 11.53
CA LEU A 52 -9.04 -10.64 10.49
C LEU A 52 -8.90 -12.15 10.59
N LYS A 53 -9.51 -12.80 11.58
CA LYS A 53 -9.48 -14.26 11.72
C LYS A 53 -9.91 -15.05 10.48
N PRO A 54 -10.86 -14.57 9.63
CA PRO A 54 -11.23 -15.26 8.40
C PRO A 54 -10.15 -15.27 7.31
N ALA A 55 -9.15 -14.38 7.36
CA ALA A 55 -8.08 -14.35 6.36
C ALA A 55 -7.08 -15.49 6.59
N ARG A 56 -6.76 -16.23 5.51
CA ARG A 56 -5.75 -17.30 5.53
C ARG A 56 -4.35 -16.72 5.34
N ALA A 57 -3.52 -16.76 6.36
CA ALA A 57 -2.12 -16.35 6.25
C ALA A 57 -1.29 -17.43 5.54
N VAL A 58 -0.43 -16.99 4.61
CA VAL A 58 0.48 -17.84 3.84
C VAL A 58 1.88 -17.23 3.85
N ASP A 59 2.87 -18.04 4.28
CA ASP A 59 4.30 -17.65 4.29
C ASP A 59 4.96 -18.14 2.99
N VAL A 60 5.07 -17.22 2.02
CA VAL A 60 5.75 -17.48 0.75
C VAL A 60 6.56 -16.24 0.34
N ASP A 61 7.80 -16.45 -0.08
CA ASP A 61 8.62 -15.39 -0.65
C ASP A 61 8.16 -15.13 -2.10
N ILE A 62 7.94 -13.86 -2.44
CA ILE A 62 7.53 -13.45 -3.79
C ILE A 62 8.55 -13.88 -4.87
N ARG A 63 9.79 -14.20 -4.49
CA ARG A 63 10.83 -14.72 -5.36
C ARG A 63 10.66 -16.22 -5.69
N ASP A 64 9.80 -16.93 -4.96
CA ASP A 64 9.50 -18.35 -5.21
C ASP A 64 8.32 -18.51 -6.17
N LEU A 65 8.62 -18.59 -7.47
CA LEU A 65 7.60 -18.79 -8.51
C LEU A 65 6.75 -20.04 -8.26
N GLY A 66 7.37 -21.17 -7.90
CA GLY A 66 6.65 -22.43 -7.63
C GLY A 66 5.73 -22.31 -6.41
N GLY A 67 6.15 -21.57 -5.38
CA GLY A 67 5.33 -21.24 -4.23
C GLY A 67 4.10 -20.43 -4.62
N LEU A 68 4.27 -19.41 -5.47
CA LEU A 68 3.16 -18.59 -5.98
C LEU A 68 2.18 -19.41 -6.81
N GLU A 69 2.67 -20.27 -7.72
CA GLU A 69 1.82 -21.16 -8.51
C GLU A 69 0.95 -22.07 -7.64
N ARG A 70 1.56 -22.68 -6.61
CA ARG A 70 0.82 -23.50 -5.63
C ARG A 70 -0.26 -22.69 -4.91
N VAL A 71 0.08 -21.49 -4.40
CA VAL A 71 -0.88 -20.63 -3.69
C VAL A 71 -2.07 -20.29 -4.56
N LEU A 72 -1.84 -19.89 -5.82
CA LEU A 72 -2.91 -19.56 -6.76
C LEU A 72 -3.84 -20.77 -7.03
N ALA A 73 -3.25 -21.94 -7.28
CA ALA A 73 -3.99 -23.15 -7.64
C ALA A 73 -4.75 -23.75 -6.45
N GLU A 74 -4.08 -23.93 -5.29
CA GLU A 74 -4.68 -24.56 -4.11
C GLU A 74 -5.81 -23.75 -3.49
N ASN A 75 -5.82 -22.42 -3.71
CA ASN A 75 -6.85 -21.54 -3.17
C ASN A 75 -7.86 -21.09 -4.23
N ALA A 76 -7.79 -21.58 -5.47
CA ALA A 76 -8.66 -21.16 -6.57
C ALA A 76 -8.77 -19.62 -6.68
N VAL A 77 -7.63 -18.93 -6.63
CA VAL A 77 -7.56 -17.46 -6.60
C VAL A 77 -8.18 -16.87 -7.86
N THR A 78 -9.08 -15.91 -7.68
CA THR A 78 -9.78 -15.19 -8.76
C THR A 78 -9.31 -13.76 -8.94
N HIS A 79 -8.80 -13.11 -7.87
CA HIS A 79 -8.35 -11.71 -7.86
C HIS A 79 -7.00 -11.57 -7.17
N VAL A 80 -6.18 -10.65 -7.63
CA VAL A 80 -4.84 -10.40 -7.07
C VAL A 80 -4.61 -8.93 -6.81
N VAL A 81 -4.20 -8.60 -5.57
CA VAL A 81 -3.64 -7.31 -5.18
C VAL A 81 -2.18 -7.52 -4.80
N HIS A 82 -1.27 -6.97 -5.61
CA HIS A 82 0.17 -7.14 -5.45
C HIS A 82 0.83 -5.91 -4.83
N LEU A 83 1.17 -6.02 -3.55
CA LEU A 83 1.79 -4.95 -2.76
C LEU A 83 3.16 -5.34 -2.19
N ALA A 84 3.59 -6.60 -2.36
CA ALA A 84 4.89 -7.07 -1.87
C ALA A 84 6.03 -6.32 -2.58
N ALA A 85 6.81 -5.58 -1.80
CA ALA A 85 7.96 -4.83 -2.29
C ALA A 85 8.87 -4.40 -1.12
N LEU A 86 10.14 -4.21 -1.40
CA LEU A 86 11.05 -3.45 -0.54
C LEU A 86 10.92 -1.96 -0.85
N GLN A 87 10.83 -1.13 0.19
CA GLN A 87 10.72 0.33 0.07
C GLN A 87 12.07 0.97 -0.32
N ALA A 88 12.04 2.22 -0.77
CA ALA A 88 13.20 2.96 -1.26
C ALA A 88 14.44 2.92 -0.35
N PRO A 89 14.35 3.09 1.00
CA PRO A 89 15.52 2.99 1.87
C PRO A 89 16.20 1.61 1.83
N PHE A 90 15.41 0.53 1.78
CA PHE A 90 15.93 -0.83 1.71
C PHE A 90 16.55 -1.14 0.35
N CYS A 91 15.96 -0.66 -0.74
CA CYS A 91 16.53 -0.78 -2.09
C CYS A 91 17.83 0.01 -2.24
N LYS A 92 17.96 1.17 -1.56
CA LYS A 92 19.20 1.94 -1.51
C LYS A 92 20.30 1.21 -0.73
N ALA A 93 19.94 0.56 0.38
CA ALA A 93 20.89 -0.17 1.22
C ALA A 93 21.40 -1.46 0.56
N ASP A 94 20.54 -2.18 -0.16
CA ASP A 94 20.88 -3.41 -0.89
C ASP A 94 20.12 -3.42 -2.24
N PRO A 95 20.72 -2.82 -3.30
CA PRO A 95 20.10 -2.75 -4.61
C PRO A 95 19.87 -4.12 -5.26
N ALA A 96 20.78 -5.07 -5.09
CA ALA A 96 20.64 -6.40 -5.68
C ALA A 96 19.40 -7.12 -5.13
N ARG A 97 19.26 -7.16 -3.81
CA ARG A 97 18.07 -7.70 -3.16
C ARG A 97 16.81 -6.89 -3.50
N GLY A 98 16.95 -5.57 -3.65
CA GLY A 98 15.89 -4.71 -4.13
C GLY A 98 15.35 -5.15 -5.50
N ALA A 99 16.24 -5.47 -6.45
CA ALA A 99 15.87 -5.96 -7.77
C ALA A 99 15.22 -7.36 -7.70
N GLU A 100 15.79 -8.28 -6.91
CA GLU A 100 15.23 -9.61 -6.73
C GLU A 100 13.78 -9.57 -6.23
N VAL A 101 13.51 -8.76 -5.21
CA VAL A 101 12.16 -8.68 -4.62
C VAL A 101 11.23 -7.86 -5.49
N ASN A 102 11.65 -6.66 -5.91
CA ASN A 102 10.74 -5.73 -6.56
C ASN A 102 10.54 -6.02 -8.06
N VAL A 103 11.57 -6.49 -8.76
CA VAL A 103 11.48 -6.77 -10.21
C VAL A 103 11.22 -8.25 -10.44
N ALA A 104 12.13 -9.13 -10.02
CA ALA A 104 11.97 -10.55 -10.24
C ALA A 104 10.72 -11.10 -9.51
N GLY A 105 10.47 -10.67 -8.26
CA GLY A 105 9.27 -11.06 -7.53
C GLY A 105 7.97 -10.64 -8.21
N THR A 106 7.90 -9.41 -8.74
CA THR A 106 6.74 -8.97 -9.53
C THR A 106 6.59 -9.79 -10.81
N THR A 107 7.69 -10.04 -11.53
CA THR A 107 7.68 -10.88 -12.72
C THR A 107 7.18 -12.30 -12.41
N ASN A 108 7.64 -12.90 -11.30
CA ASN A 108 7.17 -14.21 -10.85
C ASN A 108 5.66 -14.24 -10.60
N LEU A 109 5.11 -13.19 -9.98
CA LEU A 109 3.67 -13.12 -9.77
C LEU A 109 2.90 -13.04 -11.08
N PHE A 110 3.33 -12.19 -12.03
CA PHE A 110 2.69 -12.11 -13.34
C PHE A 110 2.76 -13.43 -14.09
N GLU A 111 3.91 -14.12 -14.02
CA GLU A 111 4.10 -15.42 -14.65
C GLU A 111 3.24 -16.51 -13.99
N ALA A 112 3.17 -16.56 -12.67
CA ALA A 112 2.29 -17.46 -11.94
C ALA A 112 0.80 -17.21 -12.28
N ALA A 113 0.38 -15.95 -12.34
CA ALA A 113 -0.97 -15.57 -12.73
C ALA A 113 -1.30 -15.97 -14.18
N ARG A 114 -0.35 -15.77 -15.11
CA ARG A 114 -0.48 -16.22 -16.51
C ARG A 114 -0.69 -17.73 -16.60
N ARG A 115 0.15 -18.52 -15.90
CA ARG A 115 0.06 -19.99 -15.90
C ARG A 115 -1.21 -20.50 -15.21
N HIS A 116 -1.67 -19.80 -14.17
CA HIS A 116 -2.94 -20.08 -13.49
C HIS A 116 -4.15 -19.77 -14.37
N GLY A 117 -4.00 -18.91 -15.37
CA GLY A 117 -5.11 -18.44 -16.22
C GLY A 117 -5.99 -17.42 -15.51
N LEU A 118 -5.38 -16.55 -14.68
CA LEU A 118 -6.09 -15.48 -13.99
C LEU A 118 -6.84 -14.59 -14.99
N ARG A 119 -8.13 -14.36 -14.74
CA ARG A 119 -8.98 -13.60 -15.66
C ARG A 119 -9.20 -12.15 -15.23
N ALA A 120 -9.19 -11.88 -13.91
CA ALA A 120 -9.26 -10.51 -13.40
C ALA A 120 -7.92 -9.79 -13.60
N PRO A 121 -7.91 -8.46 -13.72
CA PRO A 121 -6.65 -7.72 -13.79
C PRO A 121 -5.87 -7.81 -12.48
N ILE A 122 -4.56 -7.89 -12.56
CA ILE A 122 -3.68 -7.77 -11.40
C ILE A 122 -3.62 -6.29 -10.99
N ALA A 123 -4.16 -5.93 -9.84
CA ALA A 123 -3.89 -4.61 -9.27
C ALA A 123 -2.51 -4.64 -8.58
N TYR A 124 -1.59 -3.77 -8.99
CA TYR A 124 -0.24 -3.76 -8.41
C TYR A 124 0.24 -2.37 -8.03
N ALA A 125 1.08 -2.30 -6.99
CA ALA A 125 1.67 -1.06 -6.54
C ALA A 125 2.88 -0.66 -7.39
N SER A 126 2.70 0.37 -8.23
CA SER A 126 3.78 1.22 -8.70
C SER A 126 4.10 2.28 -7.64
N SER A 127 4.55 3.46 -7.98
CA SER A 127 4.90 4.53 -7.04
C SER A 127 5.05 5.87 -7.74
N ALA A 128 4.80 6.98 -7.03
CA ALA A 128 5.22 8.31 -7.43
C ALA A 128 6.74 8.42 -7.69
N ALA A 129 7.54 7.53 -7.14
CA ALA A 129 9.00 7.49 -7.34
C ALA A 129 9.43 7.19 -8.79
N VAL A 130 8.51 6.89 -9.70
CA VAL A 130 8.77 6.77 -11.15
C VAL A 130 9.03 8.14 -11.80
N TYR A 131 8.60 9.21 -11.15
CA TYR A 131 8.79 10.57 -11.63
C TYR A 131 10.11 11.19 -11.14
N ASP A 132 10.52 12.26 -11.81
CA ASP A 132 11.54 13.18 -11.31
C ASP A 132 11.04 13.95 -10.07
N ALA A 133 11.91 14.80 -9.52
CA ALA A 133 11.57 15.59 -8.34
C ALA A 133 10.46 16.63 -8.59
N ALA A 134 10.24 17.06 -9.84
CA ALA A 134 9.17 17.96 -10.22
C ALA A 134 7.82 17.22 -10.43
N GLY A 135 7.86 15.91 -10.65
CA GLY A 135 6.67 15.12 -10.97
C GLY A 135 6.23 15.22 -12.43
N GLU A 136 7.13 15.65 -13.31
CA GLU A 136 6.80 15.95 -14.71
C GLU A 136 7.20 14.85 -15.67
N THR A 137 8.35 14.23 -15.45
CA THR A 137 8.91 13.22 -16.35
C THR A 137 9.15 11.88 -15.67
N PHE A 138 9.10 10.79 -16.45
CA PHE A 138 9.45 9.45 -15.98
C PHE A 138 10.96 9.27 -15.87
N THR A 139 11.59 10.09 -15.02
CA THR A 139 13.03 10.09 -14.78
C THR A 139 13.29 9.89 -13.28
N PRO A 140 13.20 8.64 -12.79
CA PRO A 140 13.29 8.36 -11.36
C PRO A 140 14.64 8.78 -10.79
N THR A 141 14.61 9.37 -9.61
CA THR A 141 15.81 9.79 -8.86
C THR A 141 16.32 8.72 -7.88
N THR A 142 15.65 7.58 -7.82
CA THR A 142 16.01 6.46 -6.93
C THR A 142 16.00 5.13 -7.68
N ILE A 143 16.86 4.20 -7.24
CA ILE A 143 16.87 2.83 -7.78
C ILE A 143 15.52 2.12 -7.59
N TYR A 144 14.80 2.43 -6.51
CA TYR A 144 13.43 1.95 -6.28
C TYR A 144 12.46 2.41 -7.37
N GLY A 145 12.54 3.68 -7.79
CA GLY A 145 11.73 4.21 -8.89
C GLY A 145 12.03 3.52 -10.22
N VAL A 146 13.31 3.20 -10.49
CA VAL A 146 13.71 2.40 -11.67
C VAL A 146 13.04 1.02 -11.63
N TYR A 147 12.99 0.35 -10.47
CA TYR A 147 12.32 -0.95 -10.35
C TYR A 147 10.81 -0.84 -10.61
N LYS A 148 10.18 0.25 -10.18
CA LYS A 148 8.76 0.48 -10.44
C LYS A 148 8.47 0.72 -11.92
N ILE A 149 9.32 1.46 -12.64
CA ILE A 149 9.24 1.60 -14.11
C ILE A 149 9.41 0.24 -14.80
N ALA A 150 10.35 -0.58 -14.35
CA ALA A 150 10.54 -1.92 -14.91
C ALA A 150 9.27 -2.78 -14.75
N ASN A 151 8.59 -2.68 -13.61
CA ASN A 151 7.33 -3.40 -13.37
C ASN A 151 6.20 -2.91 -14.29
N GLU A 152 6.06 -1.60 -14.50
CA GLU A 152 5.09 -1.05 -15.45
C GLU A 152 5.37 -1.50 -16.88
N GLY A 153 6.65 -1.52 -17.28
CA GLY A 153 7.08 -2.04 -18.57
C GLY A 153 6.76 -3.53 -18.74
N SER A 154 7.05 -4.33 -17.72
CA SER A 154 6.75 -5.77 -17.70
C SER A 154 5.23 -6.02 -17.80
N ALA A 155 4.43 -5.33 -17.01
CA ALA A 155 2.98 -5.45 -17.03
C ALA A 155 2.39 -5.18 -18.42
N ARG A 156 2.88 -4.14 -19.12
CA ARG A 156 2.49 -3.81 -20.49
C ARG A 156 2.82 -4.95 -21.46
N LEU A 157 4.01 -5.57 -21.35
CA LEU A 157 4.41 -6.68 -22.21
C LEU A 157 3.63 -7.96 -21.91
N TYR A 158 3.34 -8.27 -20.63
CA TYR A 158 2.47 -9.39 -20.27
C TYR A 158 1.07 -9.26 -20.87
N TRP A 159 0.53 -8.02 -20.95
CA TRP A 159 -0.72 -7.81 -21.68
C TRP A 159 -0.56 -8.06 -23.18
N GLN A 160 0.44 -7.47 -23.81
CA GLN A 160 0.63 -7.57 -25.27
C GLN A 160 0.89 -9.00 -25.74
N GLU A 161 1.70 -9.75 -25.00
CA GLU A 161 2.17 -11.08 -25.39
C GLU A 161 1.30 -12.22 -24.87
N SER A 162 0.63 -12.02 -23.74
CA SER A 162 -0.06 -13.10 -23.01
C SER A 162 -1.47 -12.73 -22.52
N GLN A 163 -1.96 -11.54 -22.82
CA GLN A 163 -3.28 -11.05 -22.42
C GLN A 163 -3.50 -11.07 -20.89
N VAL A 164 -2.44 -10.96 -20.09
CA VAL A 164 -2.54 -10.79 -18.64
C VAL A 164 -2.84 -9.32 -18.37
N ALA A 165 -4.08 -9.04 -18.02
CA ALA A 165 -4.53 -7.68 -17.72
C ALA A 165 -3.98 -7.20 -16.37
N SER A 166 -3.75 -5.90 -16.26
CA SER A 166 -3.30 -5.30 -14.99
C SER A 166 -3.67 -3.83 -14.87
N VAL A 167 -3.74 -3.36 -13.63
CA VAL A 167 -3.88 -1.95 -13.29
C VAL A 167 -2.81 -1.58 -12.28
N GLY A 168 -1.86 -0.77 -12.71
CA GLY A 168 -0.83 -0.19 -11.85
C GLY A 168 -1.33 1.07 -11.16
N LEU A 169 -1.17 1.18 -9.85
CA LEU A 169 -1.45 2.41 -9.12
C LEU A 169 -0.15 2.99 -8.55
N ARG A 170 -0.02 4.32 -8.63
CA ARG A 170 1.15 5.06 -8.13
C ARG A 170 0.75 5.87 -6.89
N PRO A 171 0.90 5.31 -5.67
CA PRO A 171 0.75 6.08 -4.44
C PRO A 171 1.83 7.16 -4.32
N LEU A 172 1.49 8.28 -3.67
CA LEU A 172 2.46 9.33 -3.30
C LEU A 172 2.78 9.24 -1.80
N VAL A 173 2.06 9.94 -0.95
CA VAL A 173 2.27 9.90 0.51
C VAL A 173 1.07 9.24 1.17
N VAL A 174 1.26 8.00 1.60
CA VAL A 174 0.23 7.25 2.33
C VAL A 174 0.41 7.46 3.83
N TYR A 175 -0.70 7.67 4.56
CA TYR A 175 -0.74 7.77 6.02
C TYR A 175 -1.84 6.88 6.59
N GLY A 176 -1.86 6.74 7.90
CA GLY A 176 -2.86 5.94 8.60
C GLY A 176 -2.25 4.76 9.35
N GLY A 177 -3.09 4.02 10.07
CA GLY A 177 -2.65 2.89 10.88
C GLY A 177 -1.73 1.94 10.14
N GLY A 178 -0.62 1.54 10.79
CA GLY A 178 0.37 0.64 10.21
C GLY A 178 1.40 1.29 9.27
N ARG A 179 1.35 2.62 9.04
CA ARG A 179 2.39 3.33 8.30
C ARG A 179 3.53 3.75 9.23
N ASP A 180 4.33 2.81 9.68
CA ASP A 180 5.38 2.95 10.68
C ASP A 180 6.79 3.11 10.11
N SER A 181 6.99 2.89 8.80
CA SER A 181 8.29 2.91 8.15
C SER A 181 8.25 3.55 6.76
N GLY A 182 9.43 3.95 6.27
CA GLY A 182 9.60 4.63 4.99
C GLY A 182 9.78 6.14 5.13
N MET A 183 10.26 6.78 4.07
CA MET A 183 10.66 8.21 4.05
C MET A 183 9.52 9.17 4.47
N THR A 184 8.27 8.81 4.23
CA THR A 184 7.09 9.65 4.48
C THR A 184 6.22 9.13 5.62
N ALA A 185 6.75 8.29 6.49
CA ALA A 185 5.99 7.72 7.61
C ALA A 185 5.82 8.69 8.80
N ALA A 186 6.64 9.75 8.87
CA ALA A 186 6.71 10.62 10.03
C ALA A 186 5.36 11.25 10.47
N PRO A 187 4.44 11.66 9.58
CA PRO A 187 3.12 12.11 10.01
C PRO A 187 2.34 11.04 10.79
N THR A 188 2.36 9.79 10.34
CA THR A 188 1.72 8.69 11.08
C THR A 188 2.46 8.35 12.37
N GLN A 189 3.80 8.42 12.37
CA GLN A 189 4.59 8.24 13.58
C GLN A 189 4.30 9.32 14.62
N ALA A 190 4.05 10.57 14.19
CA ALA A 190 3.56 11.64 15.06
C ALA A 190 2.21 11.29 15.69
N MET A 191 1.24 10.79 14.89
CA MET A 191 -0.06 10.32 15.38
C MET A 191 0.10 9.19 16.42
N ALA A 192 1.01 8.26 16.18
CA ALA A 192 1.31 7.17 17.13
C ALA A 192 1.98 7.69 18.41
N ALA A 193 2.88 8.67 18.31
CA ALA A 193 3.54 9.29 19.47
C ALA A 193 2.54 10.04 20.34
N VAL A 194 1.68 10.90 19.77
CA VAL A 194 0.68 11.63 20.53
C VAL A 194 -0.36 10.71 21.17
N ALA A 195 -0.66 9.58 20.57
CA ALA A 195 -1.52 8.56 21.18
C ALA A 195 -0.95 8.01 22.48
N ARG A 196 0.39 8.06 22.65
CA ARG A 196 1.12 7.68 23.88
C ARG A 196 1.45 8.87 24.78
N GLY A 197 1.03 10.11 24.42
CA GLY A 197 1.35 11.33 25.14
C GLY A 197 2.79 11.84 24.93
N GLU A 198 3.48 11.36 23.90
CA GLU A 198 4.87 11.69 23.57
C GLU A 198 4.95 12.85 22.56
N PRO A 199 5.95 13.75 22.66
CA PRO A 199 6.19 14.75 21.64
C PRO A 199 6.81 14.12 20.40
N PHE A 200 6.62 14.76 19.22
CA PHE A 200 7.24 14.30 17.99
C PHE A 200 7.61 15.46 17.07
N ASN A 201 8.76 15.35 16.39
CA ASN A 201 9.13 16.27 15.32
C ASN A 201 9.10 15.55 13.98
N ILE A 202 8.32 16.06 13.03
CA ILE A 202 8.26 15.59 11.66
C ILE A 202 9.45 16.21 10.91
N PRO A 203 10.41 15.42 10.35
CA PRO A 203 11.67 15.95 9.81
C PRO A 203 11.53 16.53 8.39
N PHE A 204 10.34 17.00 8.01
CA PHE A 204 10.07 17.66 6.75
C PHE A 204 8.82 18.53 6.83
N GLY A 205 8.68 19.46 5.88
CA GLY A 205 7.57 20.41 5.75
C GLY A 205 7.02 20.47 4.34
N GLY A 206 6.48 21.62 3.98
CA GLY A 206 5.86 21.86 2.67
C GLY A 206 4.46 21.28 2.58
N SER A 207 4.04 20.98 1.33
CA SER A 207 2.71 20.40 1.02
C SER A 207 2.87 19.11 0.23
N THR A 208 1.87 18.23 0.32
CA THR A 208 1.83 16.98 -0.45
C THR A 208 0.40 16.50 -0.67
N GLN A 209 0.20 15.67 -1.70
CA GLN A 209 -1.03 14.89 -1.80
C GLN A 209 -0.96 13.73 -0.81
N LEU A 210 -1.87 13.74 0.17
CA LEU A 210 -1.89 12.77 1.25
C LEU A 210 -3.01 11.74 1.02
N GLN A 211 -2.70 10.45 1.14
CA GLN A 211 -3.63 9.36 0.86
C GLN A 211 -3.85 8.53 2.12
N TYR A 212 -5.10 8.40 2.55
CA TYR A 212 -5.43 7.55 3.69
C TYR A 212 -5.28 6.06 3.33
N GLY A 213 -4.72 5.26 4.23
CA GLY A 213 -4.39 3.85 3.96
C GLY A 213 -5.60 3.00 3.58
N ALA A 214 -6.77 3.25 4.18
CA ALA A 214 -8.00 2.56 3.83
C ALA A 214 -8.52 2.95 2.43
N ASP A 215 -8.41 4.24 2.04
CA ASP A 215 -8.78 4.70 0.70
C ASP A 215 -7.84 4.11 -0.35
N ALA A 216 -6.54 4.06 -0.06
CA ALA A 216 -5.56 3.40 -0.91
C ALA A 216 -5.89 1.91 -1.11
N ALA A 217 -6.23 1.20 -0.04
CA ALA A 217 -6.64 -0.21 -0.11
C ALA A 217 -7.88 -0.40 -0.97
N ARG A 218 -8.90 0.46 -0.81
CA ARG A 218 -10.11 0.46 -1.65
C ARG A 218 -9.75 0.64 -3.11
N ALA A 219 -8.88 1.60 -3.45
CA ALA A 219 -8.45 1.82 -4.83
C ALA A 219 -7.81 0.57 -5.46
N PHE A 220 -6.97 -0.17 -4.73
CA PHE A 220 -6.39 -1.42 -5.23
C PHE A 220 -7.44 -2.51 -5.43
N ILE A 221 -8.42 -2.64 -4.55
CA ILE A 221 -9.54 -3.58 -4.69
C ILE A 221 -10.37 -3.23 -5.92
N ASP A 222 -10.76 -1.97 -6.06
CA ASP A 222 -11.55 -1.50 -7.19
C ASP A 222 -10.79 -1.64 -8.52
N ALA A 223 -9.46 -1.44 -8.51
CA ALA A 223 -8.59 -1.67 -9.66
C ALA A 223 -8.60 -3.14 -10.11
N ALA A 224 -8.56 -4.09 -9.17
CA ALA A 224 -8.61 -5.52 -9.48
C ALA A 224 -10.00 -6.00 -9.94
N ARG A 225 -11.06 -5.23 -9.67
CA ARG A 225 -12.43 -5.50 -10.14
C ARG A 225 -12.77 -4.86 -11.48
N ARG A 226 -11.86 -4.07 -12.07
CA ARG A 226 -12.10 -3.47 -13.39
C ARG A 226 -12.16 -4.53 -14.48
N PRO A 227 -12.74 -4.20 -15.65
CA PRO A 227 -12.65 -5.07 -16.83
C PRO A 227 -11.19 -5.38 -17.20
N ALA A 228 -10.89 -6.62 -17.53
CA ALA A 228 -9.56 -7.09 -17.87
C ALA A 228 -9.18 -6.72 -19.33
N THR A 229 -8.96 -5.44 -19.61
CA THR A 229 -8.83 -4.90 -20.97
C THR A 229 -7.54 -4.11 -21.22
N GLY A 230 -6.46 -4.41 -20.51
CA GLY A 230 -5.21 -3.66 -20.74
C GLY A 230 -4.18 -3.83 -19.62
N ALA A 231 -3.16 -2.98 -19.69
CA ALA A 231 -2.15 -2.79 -18.65
C ALA A 231 -2.05 -1.28 -18.37
N GLU A 232 -3.09 -0.75 -17.76
CA GLU A 232 -3.20 0.68 -17.49
C GLU A 232 -2.45 1.05 -16.20
N VAL A 233 -1.94 2.27 -16.13
CA VAL A 233 -1.28 2.80 -14.93
C VAL A 233 -1.83 4.18 -14.61
N TYR A 234 -2.23 4.36 -13.35
CA TYR A 234 -2.83 5.59 -12.86
C TYR A 234 -2.08 6.13 -11.65
N ASN A 235 -2.05 7.45 -11.53
CA ASN A 235 -1.64 8.11 -10.31
C ASN A 235 -2.78 8.06 -9.29
N MET A 236 -2.47 7.91 -8.02
CA MET A 236 -3.45 8.02 -6.94
C MET A 236 -3.52 9.47 -6.48
N ARG A 237 -4.75 10.00 -6.43
CA ARG A 237 -4.98 11.36 -5.95
C ARG A 237 -5.38 11.32 -4.48
N GLY A 238 -4.79 12.23 -3.71
CA GLY A 238 -5.24 12.60 -2.36
C GLY A 238 -5.49 14.10 -2.29
N PRO A 239 -6.03 14.62 -1.18
CA PRO A 239 -6.10 16.06 -0.94
C PRO A 239 -4.70 16.66 -0.90
N ASP A 240 -4.54 17.86 -1.47
CA ASP A 240 -3.33 18.66 -1.28
C ASP A 240 -3.36 19.25 0.13
N VAL A 241 -2.43 18.87 0.97
CA VAL A 241 -2.35 19.31 2.38
C VAL A 241 -0.95 19.79 2.72
N SER A 242 -0.87 20.85 3.52
CA SER A 242 0.38 21.33 4.10
C SER A 242 0.72 20.56 5.38
N MET A 243 1.99 20.55 5.76
CA MET A 243 2.39 19.96 7.04
C MET A 243 1.75 20.67 8.23
N ALA A 244 1.52 21.99 8.13
CA ALA A 244 0.81 22.75 9.16
C ALA A 244 -0.65 22.26 9.35
N GLU A 245 -1.36 21.95 8.27
CA GLU A 245 -2.72 21.39 8.35
C GLU A 245 -2.72 19.98 8.96
N ILE A 246 -1.70 19.16 8.65
CA ILE A 246 -1.55 17.83 9.26
C ILE A 246 -1.30 17.96 10.77
N VAL A 247 -0.41 18.87 11.20
CA VAL A 247 -0.13 19.11 12.63
C VAL A 247 -1.38 19.63 13.33
N ALA A 248 -2.08 20.60 12.76
CA ALA A 248 -3.33 21.10 13.33
C ALA A 248 -4.38 19.98 13.50
N ALA A 249 -4.56 19.12 12.50
CA ALA A 249 -5.47 17.98 12.61
C ALA A 249 -5.05 16.97 13.69
N ILE A 250 -3.74 16.80 13.93
CA ILE A 250 -3.23 15.96 15.02
C ILE A 250 -3.52 16.60 16.39
N GLU A 251 -3.34 17.92 16.52
CA GLU A 251 -3.63 18.67 17.74
C GLU A 251 -5.12 18.65 18.07
N ASP A 252 -5.99 18.77 17.07
CA ASP A 252 -7.45 18.66 17.21
C ASP A 252 -7.85 17.24 17.69
N ALA A 253 -7.24 16.20 17.15
CA ALA A 253 -7.50 14.81 17.53
C ALA A 253 -6.90 14.44 18.91
N ALA A 254 -5.87 15.16 19.35
CA ALA A 254 -5.16 14.94 20.61
C ALA A 254 -4.84 16.27 21.28
N PRO A 255 -5.81 16.94 21.95
CA PRO A 255 -5.58 18.22 22.62
C PRO A 255 -4.41 18.17 23.61
N GLY A 256 -3.50 19.13 23.49
CA GLY A 256 -2.25 19.17 24.26
C GLY A 256 -1.09 18.38 23.65
N ALA A 257 -1.26 17.81 22.46
CA ALA A 257 -0.18 17.21 21.71
C ALA A 257 0.94 18.23 21.43
N ARG A 258 2.19 17.74 21.37
CA ARG A 258 3.37 18.55 21.07
C ARG A 258 4.00 18.01 19.80
N VAL A 259 3.50 18.45 18.65
CA VAL A 259 4.03 18.08 17.34
C VAL A 259 4.61 19.30 16.66
N THR A 260 5.85 19.15 16.16
CA THR A 260 6.52 20.17 15.36
C THR A 260 6.94 19.58 14.02
N PHE A 261 7.37 20.43 13.09
CA PHE A 261 7.93 19.98 11.82
C PHE A 261 9.06 20.90 11.36
N ASP A 262 9.96 20.32 10.56
CA ASP A 262 11.08 21.07 9.97
C ASP A 262 10.64 21.69 8.65
N ASP A 263 11.13 22.90 8.34
CA ASP A 263 10.86 23.56 7.04
C ASP A 263 11.84 23.03 5.97
N VAL A 264 11.77 21.74 5.71
CA VAL A 264 12.59 21.04 4.71
C VAL A 264 11.66 20.32 3.74
N ALA A 265 11.67 20.71 2.47
CA ALA A 265 10.84 20.08 1.46
C ALA A 265 11.22 18.61 1.23
N LEU A 266 10.24 17.76 0.95
CA LEU A 266 10.48 16.39 0.50
C LEU A 266 11.23 16.39 -0.85
N PRO A 267 12.18 15.45 -1.08
CA PRO A 267 13.01 15.43 -2.29
C PRO A 267 12.29 14.79 -3.49
N PHE A 268 10.98 14.94 -3.59
CA PHE A 268 10.15 14.41 -4.68
C PHE A 268 8.90 15.28 -4.85
N ALA A 269 8.16 15.05 -5.93
CA ALA A 269 6.97 15.81 -6.29
C ALA A 269 5.94 15.81 -5.16
N SER A 270 5.41 16.98 -4.85
CA SER A 270 4.31 17.16 -3.88
C SER A 270 2.95 16.79 -4.47
N ARG A 271 2.85 16.73 -5.80
CA ARG A 271 1.63 16.46 -6.56
C ARG A 271 1.93 15.63 -7.79
N LEU A 272 1.02 14.74 -8.16
CA LEU A 272 1.12 13.92 -9.37
C LEU A 272 0.17 14.42 -10.47
N PRO A 273 0.55 14.28 -11.75
CA PRO A 273 -0.30 14.68 -12.89
C PRO A 273 -1.44 13.68 -13.13
N GLU A 274 -2.31 14.01 -14.08
CA GLU A 274 -3.26 13.04 -14.65
C GLU A 274 -2.52 11.97 -15.50
N PRO A 275 -3.11 10.79 -15.75
CA PRO A 275 -4.45 10.38 -15.31
C PRO A 275 -4.47 9.91 -13.86
N TRP A 276 -5.57 10.24 -13.16
CA TRP A 276 -5.79 9.78 -11.79
C TRP A 276 -6.77 8.60 -11.74
N PHE A 277 -6.54 7.69 -10.77
CA PHE A 277 -7.51 6.66 -10.42
C PHE A 277 -8.58 7.27 -9.52
N GLU A 278 -9.85 7.05 -9.87
CA GLU A 278 -10.96 7.45 -8.98
C GLU A 278 -10.95 6.58 -7.73
N MET A 279 -10.89 7.21 -6.57
CA MET A 279 -10.84 6.54 -5.28
C MET A 279 -11.57 7.37 -4.21
N PRO A 280 -12.04 6.75 -3.14
CA PRO A 280 -12.53 7.49 -1.98
C PRO A 280 -11.48 8.47 -1.46
N VAL A 281 -11.94 9.55 -0.85
CA VAL A 281 -11.07 10.53 -0.19
C VAL A 281 -11.63 10.80 1.20
N THR A 282 -11.06 10.15 2.19
CA THR A 282 -11.37 10.41 3.60
C THR A 282 -10.89 11.82 3.98
N PRO A 283 -11.73 12.66 4.59
CA PRO A 283 -11.32 13.97 5.09
C PRO A 283 -10.12 13.86 6.03
N LEU A 284 -9.17 14.81 5.95
CA LEU A 284 -7.93 14.78 6.75
C LEU A 284 -8.22 14.62 8.25
N ALA A 285 -9.12 15.42 8.79
CA ALA A 285 -9.49 15.38 10.21
C ALA A 285 -10.02 14.01 10.64
N GLU A 286 -10.83 13.35 9.80
CA GLU A 286 -11.37 12.01 10.06
C GLU A 286 -10.26 10.95 10.02
N GLY A 287 -9.43 10.94 9.00
CA GLY A 287 -8.34 9.98 8.86
C GLY A 287 -7.29 10.11 9.97
N VAL A 288 -6.98 11.33 10.38
CA VAL A 288 -6.08 11.61 11.52
C VAL A 288 -6.70 11.15 12.83
N ALA A 289 -7.95 11.55 13.12
CA ALA A 289 -8.64 11.15 14.36
C ALA A 289 -8.75 9.62 14.47
N THR A 290 -9.15 8.94 13.39
CA THR A 290 -9.22 7.48 13.32
C THR A 290 -7.87 6.84 13.60
N THR A 291 -6.79 7.40 13.03
CA THR A 291 -5.43 6.86 13.21
C THR A 291 -4.95 7.05 14.65
N VAL A 292 -5.14 8.23 15.25
CA VAL A 292 -4.78 8.49 16.66
C VAL A 292 -5.53 7.55 17.58
N GLU A 293 -6.83 7.38 17.38
CA GLU A 293 -7.66 6.49 18.20
C GLU A 293 -7.23 5.02 18.05
N LEU A 294 -6.88 4.58 16.86
CA LEU A 294 -6.35 3.24 16.62
C LEU A 294 -5.09 2.96 17.46
N TYR A 295 -4.15 3.90 17.50
CA TYR A 295 -2.94 3.78 18.30
C TYR A 295 -3.21 3.91 19.81
N ARG A 296 -4.20 4.71 20.23
CA ARG A 296 -4.63 4.76 21.64
C ARG A 296 -5.16 3.41 22.13
N ARG A 297 -6.02 2.76 21.36
CA ARG A 297 -6.53 1.42 21.67
C ARG A 297 -5.40 0.39 21.77
N ALA A 298 -4.46 0.44 20.82
CA ALA A 298 -3.33 -0.47 20.82
C ALA A 298 -2.35 -0.26 22.00
N ALA A 299 -2.30 0.95 22.56
CA ALA A 299 -1.47 1.27 23.72
C ALA A 299 -2.11 0.89 25.06
N GLN A 300 -3.42 0.60 25.10
CA GLN A 300 -4.10 0.13 26.30
C GLN A 300 -3.75 -1.34 26.57
N PRO A 301 -3.38 -1.71 27.82
CA PRO A 301 -3.23 -3.10 28.15
C PRO A 301 -4.55 -3.84 27.90
N ALA A 302 -4.46 -5.05 27.31
CA ALA A 302 -5.64 -5.90 27.17
C ALA A 302 -6.32 -6.02 28.54
N ALA A 303 -7.64 -5.77 28.58
CA ALA A 303 -8.41 -6.00 29.79
C ALA A 303 -8.17 -7.46 30.20
N VAL A 304 -7.62 -7.67 31.38
CA VAL A 304 -7.45 -9.00 31.96
C VAL A 304 -8.83 -9.40 32.46
N ASP A 305 -9.54 -10.25 31.70
CA ASP A 305 -10.76 -10.93 32.15
C ASP A 305 -10.43 -12.01 33.15
#